data_59fbacd4e87691fc9326fd48e4b140d7
#
_entry.id   59fbacd4e87691fc9326fd48e4b140d7
#
_cell.length_a   1.000
_cell.length_b   1.000
_cell.length_c   1.000
_cell.angle_alpha   90.00
_cell.angle_beta   90.00
_cell.angle_gamma   90.00
#
_symmetry.space_group_name_H-M   'P 1'
#
loop_
_entity.id
_entity.type
_entity.pdbx_description
1 polymer ?
#
loop_
_entity_poly.entity_id
_entity_poly.type
_entity_poly.pdbx_seq_one_letter_code
_entity_poly.pdbx_strand_id
1 'polypeptide(L)'
;MVILETAVDMLWHRRPAIAFYPTDEVGSDPTNWCGPNTAAVVGMLKTVGFKRVEVVSGVRSLPWRIAKAAYYKWKRGHQFWSGLRFDRIVVHAWK
;
A
#
# COMPACT_ATOMS: atom_id res chain seq x y z
N MET A 1 -11.83 18.44 3.80
CA MET A 1 -11.17 17.39 3.00
C MET A 1 -9.90 16.93 3.67
N VAL A 2 -9.64 15.64 3.62
CA VAL A 2 -8.39 15.05 4.09
C VAL A 2 -7.62 14.49 2.89
N ILE A 3 -6.32 14.75 2.86
CA ILE A 3 -5.42 14.17 1.86
C ILE A 3 -4.53 13.18 2.61
N LEU A 4 -4.61 11.91 2.23
CA LEU A 4 -3.85 10.84 2.85
C LEU A 4 -2.93 10.20 1.82
N GLU A 5 -1.64 10.18 2.12
CA GLU A 5 -0.69 9.36 1.38
C GLU A 5 -0.24 8.22 2.28
N THR A 6 -0.33 7.01 1.80
CA THR A 6 0.04 5.84 2.59
C THR A 6 0.61 4.73 1.72
N ALA A 7 1.48 3.93 2.32
CA ALA A 7 1.92 2.69 1.72
C ALA A 7 0.80 1.65 1.78
N VAL A 8 0.71 0.82 0.75
CA VAL A 8 -0.26 -0.28 0.68
C VAL A 8 0.48 -1.58 0.38
N ASP A 9 -0.08 -2.67 0.88
CA ASP A 9 0.41 -4.04 0.69
C ASP A 9 -0.69 -4.89 0.07
N MET A 10 -0.40 -6.15 -0.17
CA MET A 10 -1.37 -7.13 -0.67
C MET A 10 -2.08 -6.64 -1.93
N LEU A 11 -1.31 -6.13 -2.89
CA LEU A 11 -1.85 -5.46 -4.08
C LEU A 11 -2.70 -6.37 -4.96
N TRP A 12 -2.53 -7.69 -4.82
CA TRP A 12 -3.32 -8.68 -5.56
C TRP A 12 -4.69 -8.96 -4.93
N HIS A 13 -4.90 -8.52 -3.69
CA HIS A 13 -6.11 -8.83 -2.94
C HIS A 13 -7.14 -7.73 -3.10
N ARG A 14 -8.35 -8.10 -3.57
CA ARG A 14 -9.39 -7.11 -3.92
C ARG A 14 -10.29 -6.74 -2.75
N ARG A 15 -10.43 -7.63 -1.77
CA ARG A 15 -11.22 -7.35 -0.56
C ARG A 15 -10.42 -6.50 0.41
N PRO A 16 -11.09 -5.71 1.27
CA PRO A 16 -10.37 -5.00 2.33
C PRO A 16 -9.59 -5.98 3.18
N ALA A 17 -8.28 -5.77 3.30
CA ALA A 17 -7.40 -6.64 4.07
C ALA A 17 -6.21 -5.85 4.57
N ILE A 18 -5.66 -6.31 5.69
CA ILE A 18 -4.48 -5.71 6.32
C ILE A 18 -3.47 -6.81 6.56
N ALA A 19 -2.26 -6.63 6.04
CA ALA A 19 -1.15 -7.52 6.36
C ALA A 19 -0.60 -7.18 7.74
N PHE A 20 -0.28 -8.20 8.51
CA PHE A 20 0.31 -8.03 9.83
C PHE A 20 1.81 -8.33 9.79
N TYR A 21 2.60 -7.46 10.41
CA TYR A 21 4.05 -7.57 10.44
C TYR A 21 4.49 -7.78 11.91
N PRO A 22 4.74 -9.04 12.32
CA PRO A 22 5.04 -9.31 13.73
C PRO A 22 6.46 -8.90 14.15
N THR A 23 7.36 -8.67 13.20
CA THR A 23 8.74 -8.28 13.50
C THR A 23 9.14 -7.01 12.72
N ASP A 24 10.16 -7.10 11.87
CA ASP A 24 10.71 -5.96 11.14
C ASP A 24 10.66 -6.14 9.62
N GLU A 25 9.65 -6.84 9.11
CA GLU A 25 9.56 -7.22 7.71
C GLU A 25 9.50 -6.03 6.75
N VAL A 26 9.06 -4.86 7.22
CA VAL A 26 8.93 -3.66 6.39
C VAL A 26 10.01 -2.67 6.75
N GLY A 27 10.99 -2.51 5.84
CA GLY A 27 12.07 -1.55 6.00
C GLY A 27 12.95 -1.79 7.22
N SER A 28 12.99 -3.03 7.74
CA SER A 28 13.69 -3.39 8.97
C SER A 28 13.23 -2.55 10.17
N ASP A 29 12.00 -2.07 10.16
CA ASP A 29 11.44 -1.21 11.20
C ASP A 29 10.41 -1.97 12.02
N PRO A 30 10.70 -2.30 13.29
CA PRO A 30 9.78 -3.05 14.14
C PRO A 30 8.54 -2.25 14.57
N THR A 31 8.45 -0.96 14.26
CA THR A 31 7.27 -0.15 14.54
C THR A 31 6.21 -0.23 13.44
N ASN A 32 6.53 -0.82 12.29
CA ASN A 32 5.57 -1.07 11.21
C ASN A 32 4.86 -2.41 11.45
N TRP A 33 3.67 -2.36 12.01
CA TRP A 33 2.92 -3.55 12.40
C TRP A 33 1.96 -4.07 11.35
N CYS A 34 1.44 -3.19 10.50
CA CYS A 34 0.44 -3.59 9.53
C CYS A 34 0.54 -2.79 8.23
N GLY A 35 0.05 -3.40 7.16
CA GLY A 35 -0.05 -2.75 5.85
C GLY A 35 -1.41 -3.02 5.23
N PRO A 36 -2.28 -2.01 5.14
CA PRO A 36 -3.58 -2.16 4.49
C PRO A 36 -3.43 -2.22 2.97
N ASN A 37 -4.39 -2.87 2.31
CA ASN A 37 -4.52 -2.71 0.87
C ASN A 37 -5.40 -1.49 0.55
N THR A 38 -5.53 -1.15 -0.74
CA THR A 38 -6.31 0.03 -1.15
C THR A 38 -7.76 -0.06 -0.68
N ALA A 39 -8.40 -1.22 -0.81
CA ALA A 39 -9.77 -1.42 -0.37
C ALA A 39 -9.93 -1.20 1.14
N ALA A 40 -8.95 -1.63 1.94
CA ALA A 40 -8.97 -1.40 3.38
C ALA A 40 -8.86 0.08 3.73
N VAL A 41 -7.98 0.83 3.06
CA VAL A 41 -7.84 2.27 3.29
C VAL A 41 -9.15 3.00 2.98
N VAL A 42 -9.75 2.72 1.83
CA VAL A 42 -11.04 3.32 1.46
C VAL A 42 -12.13 2.94 2.47
N GLY A 43 -12.19 1.66 2.84
CA GLY A 43 -13.20 1.17 3.80
C GLY A 43 -13.05 1.81 5.17
N MET A 44 -11.83 1.96 5.67
CA MET A 44 -11.58 2.62 6.96
C MET A 44 -12.01 4.09 6.95
N LEU A 45 -11.71 4.82 5.88
CA LEU A 45 -12.10 6.22 5.77
C LEU A 45 -13.63 6.35 5.76
N LYS A 46 -14.34 5.49 5.03
CA LYS A 46 -15.79 5.49 5.02
C LYS A 46 -16.37 5.14 6.39
N THR A 47 -15.77 4.20 7.09
CA THR A 47 -16.25 3.76 8.40
C THR A 47 -16.15 4.87 9.44
N VAL A 48 -15.10 5.70 9.37
CA VAL A 48 -14.96 6.82 10.33
C VAL A 48 -15.75 8.07 9.93
N GLY A 49 -16.54 8.03 8.86
CA GLY A 49 -17.53 9.05 8.55
C GLY A 49 -17.28 9.88 7.29
N PHE A 50 -16.25 9.59 6.50
CA PHE A 50 -16.07 10.26 5.22
C PHE A 50 -17.05 9.70 4.19
N LYS A 51 -17.87 10.57 3.61
CA LYS A 51 -18.92 10.17 2.67
C LYS A 51 -18.40 9.94 1.26
N ARG A 52 -17.36 10.69 0.87
CA ARG A 52 -16.75 10.59 -0.44
C ARG A 52 -15.26 10.32 -0.28
N VAL A 53 -14.78 9.26 -0.92
CA VAL A 53 -13.38 8.85 -0.87
C VAL A 53 -12.93 8.57 -2.30
N GLU A 54 -11.88 9.25 -2.75
CA GLU A 54 -11.32 9.06 -4.09
C GLU A 54 -9.85 8.70 -4.01
N VAL A 55 -9.44 7.66 -4.71
CA VAL A 55 -8.04 7.31 -4.90
C VAL A 55 -7.53 8.15 -6.06
N VAL A 56 -6.75 9.18 -5.75
CA VAL A 56 -6.26 10.16 -6.73
C VAL A 56 -5.03 9.63 -7.46
N SER A 57 -4.14 8.97 -6.73
CA SER A 57 -2.98 8.31 -7.30
C SER A 57 -2.98 6.88 -6.78
N GLY A 58 -3.22 5.94 -7.66
CA GLY A 58 -3.37 4.54 -7.30
C GLY A 58 -2.10 3.74 -7.45
N VAL A 59 -2.26 2.43 -7.28
CA VAL A 59 -1.19 1.46 -7.49
C VAL A 59 -0.76 1.48 -8.96
N ARG A 60 0.55 1.49 -9.18
CA ARG A 60 1.11 1.49 -10.52
C ARG A 60 0.83 0.16 -11.23
N SER A 61 0.86 0.18 -12.56
CA SER A 61 0.61 -1.01 -13.37
C SER A 61 1.58 -2.14 -13.05
N LEU A 62 1.14 -3.37 -13.27
CA LEU A 62 1.98 -4.54 -13.01
C LEU A 62 3.31 -4.53 -13.77
N PRO A 63 3.38 -4.17 -15.07
CA PRO A 63 4.67 -4.07 -15.76
C PRO A 63 5.65 -3.10 -15.09
N TRP A 64 5.16 -1.95 -14.64
CA TRP A 64 5.99 -0.99 -13.91
C TRP A 64 6.49 -1.57 -12.59
N ARG A 65 5.63 -2.25 -11.84
CA ARG A 65 6.01 -2.84 -10.54
C ARG A 65 7.04 -3.95 -10.73
N ILE A 66 6.92 -4.75 -11.78
CA ILE A 66 7.91 -5.78 -12.11
C ILE A 66 9.26 -5.15 -12.43
N ALA A 67 9.28 -4.12 -13.26
CA ALA A 67 10.51 -3.41 -13.62
C ALA A 67 11.18 -2.79 -12.38
N LYS A 68 10.40 -2.17 -11.51
CA LYS A 68 10.89 -1.59 -10.26
C LYS A 68 11.49 -2.66 -9.34
N ALA A 69 10.79 -3.79 -9.18
CA ALA A 69 11.25 -4.88 -8.33
C ALA A 69 12.55 -5.49 -8.85
N ALA A 70 12.66 -5.69 -10.15
CA ALA A 70 13.88 -6.20 -10.78
C ALA A 70 15.05 -5.24 -10.60
N TYR A 71 14.80 -3.95 -10.77
CA TYR A 71 15.82 -2.92 -10.59
C TYR A 71 16.34 -2.92 -9.15
N TYR A 72 15.47 -2.92 -8.16
CA TYR A 72 15.88 -2.89 -6.76
C TYR A 72 16.57 -4.19 -6.32
N LYS A 73 16.14 -5.33 -6.84
CA LYS A 73 16.82 -6.60 -6.58
C LYS A 73 18.26 -6.56 -7.09
N TRP A 74 18.44 -6.04 -8.30
CA TRP A 74 19.76 -5.95 -8.93
C TRP A 74 20.68 -4.93 -8.24
N LYS A 75 20.16 -3.75 -7.91
CA LYS A 75 20.95 -2.63 -7.37
C LYS A 75 21.17 -2.73 -5.85
N ARG A 76 20.17 -3.18 -5.09
CA ARG A 76 20.18 -3.09 -3.63
C ARG A 76 19.97 -4.43 -2.93
N GLY A 77 19.76 -5.51 -3.66
CA GLY A 77 19.55 -6.83 -3.09
C GLY A 77 18.19 -7.00 -2.40
N HIS A 78 17.22 -6.12 -2.66
CA HIS A 78 15.86 -6.26 -2.13
C HIS A 78 15.17 -7.49 -2.72
N GLN A 79 14.27 -8.08 -1.95
CA GLN A 79 13.47 -9.19 -2.43
C GLN A 79 12.55 -8.75 -3.56
N PHE A 80 12.54 -9.51 -4.64
CA PHE A 80 11.70 -9.23 -5.82
C PHE A 80 10.21 -9.12 -5.45
N TRP A 81 9.73 -10.04 -4.61
CA TRP A 81 8.33 -10.09 -4.21
C TRP A 81 7.89 -8.86 -3.41
N SER A 82 8.78 -8.29 -2.59
CA SER A 82 8.48 -7.06 -1.86
C SER A 82 8.16 -5.90 -2.81
N GLY A 83 8.93 -5.77 -3.90
CA GLY A 83 8.66 -4.74 -4.91
C GLY A 83 7.33 -4.93 -5.64
N LEU A 84 6.81 -6.15 -5.72
CA LEU A 84 5.50 -6.43 -6.32
C LEU A 84 4.34 -6.24 -5.34
N ARG A 85 4.58 -6.47 -4.04
CA ARG A 85 3.54 -6.40 -3.01
C ARG A 85 3.19 -4.98 -2.59
N PHE A 86 4.18 -4.10 -2.56
CA PHE A 86 4.07 -2.79 -1.95
C PHE A 86 3.98 -1.69 -3.00
N ASP A 87 3.19 -0.69 -2.71
CA ASP A 87 3.17 0.56 -3.44
C ASP A 87 2.63 1.64 -2.50
N ARG A 88 2.43 2.84 -3.01
CA ARG A 88 1.85 3.95 -2.26
C ARG A 88 0.64 4.48 -3.01
N ILE A 89 -0.33 4.96 -2.26
CA ILE A 89 -1.51 5.61 -2.82
C ILE A 89 -1.72 6.96 -2.19
N VAL A 90 -2.37 7.85 -2.92
CA VAL A 90 -2.86 9.14 -2.41
C VAL A 90 -4.37 9.12 -2.50
N VAL A 91 -5.04 9.42 -1.40
CA VAL A 91 -6.49 9.37 -1.28
C VAL A 91 -6.99 10.71 -0.78
N HIS A 92 -8.02 11.23 -1.43
CA HIS A 92 -8.76 12.39 -0.97
C HIS A 92 -10.09 11.94 -0.37
N ALA A 93 -10.42 12.45 0.80
CA ALA A 93 -11.67 12.09 1.50
C ALA A 93 -12.42 13.34 1.95
N TRP A 94 -13.73 13.33 1.78
CA TRP A 94 -14.62 14.43 2.16
C TRP A 94 -15.74 13.91 3.07
N LYS A 95 -16.05 14.68 4.07
CA LYS A 95 -17.20 14.39 4.95
C LYS A 95 -18.54 14.68 4.29
#